data_1f9401f5bb7e73b5d62a613d40e23c9f
#
_entry.id   1f9401f5bb7e73b5d62a613d40e23c9f
#
_cell.length_a   1.000
_cell.length_b   1.000
_cell.length_c   1.000
_cell.angle_alpha   90.00
_cell.angle_beta   90.00
_cell.angle_gamma   90.00
#
_symmetry.space_group_name_H-M   'P 1'
#
loop_
_entity.id
_entity.type
_entity.pdbx_description
1 polymer ?
#
loop_
_entity_poly.entity_id
_entity_poly.type
_entity_poly.pdbx_seq_one_letter_code
_entity_poly.pdbx_strand_id
1 'polypeptide(L)'
;EWYGKTKALAEEVIQNSSIDWTILRIDQPFRNDTFTKIDTLHRVLDGMKNNKLYPQFTDHHFGPTYINDLAKIIDCVIRQKMTGLYHASSGESWTDFEFAQFINQNFNLNFDLKEGSLAEYLKTSNRPYQKNTALNIDKIKLALDFELKSIKEAIKETIL
;
A
#
# COMPACT_ATOMS: atom_id res chain seq x y z
N GLU A 1 8.89 -11.60 -12.68
CA GLU A 1 8.16 -10.52 -13.33
C GLU A 1 9.08 -9.33 -13.62
N TRP A 2 8.92 -8.67 -14.79
CA TRP A 2 9.77 -7.54 -15.20
C TRP A 2 9.76 -6.39 -14.20
N TYR A 3 8.60 -6.05 -13.66
CA TYR A 3 8.47 -4.98 -12.66
C TYR A 3 9.37 -5.22 -11.44
N GLY A 4 9.30 -6.41 -10.85
CA GLY A 4 10.14 -6.75 -9.70
C GLY A 4 11.63 -6.75 -10.03
N LYS A 5 12.00 -7.25 -11.22
CA LYS A 5 13.40 -7.23 -11.70
C LYS A 5 13.92 -5.80 -11.86
N THR A 6 13.15 -4.89 -12.48
CA THR A 6 13.58 -3.50 -12.66
C THR A 6 13.75 -2.78 -11.32
N LYS A 7 12.89 -3.06 -10.33
CA LYS A 7 13.04 -2.50 -8.99
C LYS A 7 14.27 -3.05 -8.28
N ALA A 8 14.50 -4.37 -8.35
CA ALA A 8 15.70 -4.99 -7.76
C ALA A 8 16.99 -4.46 -8.37
N LEU A 9 17.06 -4.34 -9.71
CA LEU A 9 18.21 -3.77 -10.39
C LEU A 9 18.46 -2.30 -10.02
N ALA A 10 17.38 -1.50 -9.87
CA ALA A 10 17.51 -0.12 -9.42
C ALA A 10 18.08 -0.03 -7.99
N GLU A 11 17.61 -0.89 -7.08
CA GLU A 11 18.17 -0.97 -5.73
C GLU A 11 19.66 -1.38 -5.77
N GLU A 12 20.04 -2.37 -6.57
CA GLU A 12 21.43 -2.82 -6.73
C GLU A 12 22.35 -1.70 -7.22
N VAL A 13 21.92 -0.92 -8.23
CA VAL A 13 22.68 0.24 -8.73
C VAL A 13 22.90 1.26 -7.61
N ILE A 14 21.88 1.55 -6.82
CA ILE A 14 21.98 2.50 -5.70
C ILE A 14 22.91 1.96 -4.61
N GLN A 15 22.78 0.69 -4.24
CA GLN A 15 23.58 0.05 -3.20
C GLN A 15 25.08 -0.04 -3.57
N ASN A 16 25.39 -0.17 -4.86
CA ASN A 16 26.76 -0.21 -5.37
C ASN A 16 27.34 1.18 -5.65
N SER A 17 26.59 2.26 -5.41
CA SER A 17 27.09 3.62 -5.57
C SER A 17 28.00 4.05 -4.41
N SER A 18 28.84 5.06 -4.65
CA SER A 18 29.73 5.64 -3.63
C SER A 18 29.09 6.77 -2.80
N ILE A 19 27.79 7.01 -2.98
CA ILE A 19 27.06 8.05 -2.24
C ILE A 19 26.30 7.44 -1.05
N ASP A 20 26.03 8.26 -0.04
CA ASP A 20 25.07 7.89 1.00
C ASP A 20 23.67 7.76 0.40
N TRP A 21 23.01 6.65 0.68
CA TRP A 21 21.71 6.36 0.08
C TRP A 21 20.70 5.83 1.11
N THR A 22 19.43 6.07 0.79
CA THR A 22 18.30 5.46 1.49
C THR A 22 17.29 4.93 0.48
N ILE A 23 16.90 3.68 0.65
CA ILE A 23 15.85 3.04 -0.11
C ILE A 23 14.64 2.84 0.80
N LEU A 24 13.49 3.39 0.40
CA LEU A 24 12.21 3.19 1.07
C LEU A 24 11.33 2.28 0.20
N ARG A 25 11.06 1.07 0.68
CA ARG A 25 10.08 0.17 0.06
C ARG A 25 8.70 0.47 0.65
N ILE A 26 7.73 0.68 -0.23
CA ILE A 26 6.32 0.93 0.10
C ILE A 26 5.45 -0.12 -0.57
N ASP A 27 4.21 -0.27 -0.08
CA ASP A 27 3.21 -1.13 -0.71
C ASP A 27 1.88 -0.37 -0.82
N GLN A 28 1.19 -0.52 -1.96
CA GLN A 28 -0.15 0.00 -2.23
C GLN A 28 -0.41 1.43 -1.67
N PRO A 29 0.32 2.46 -2.14
CA PRO A 29 0.15 3.82 -1.63
C PRO A 29 -1.23 4.38 -1.98
N PHE A 30 -1.83 5.13 -1.03
CA PHE A 30 -3.10 5.83 -1.22
C PHE A 30 -3.09 7.22 -0.57
N ARG A 31 -3.96 8.10 -1.07
CA ARG A 31 -4.14 9.49 -0.63
C ARG A 31 -5.54 9.70 -0.06
N ASN A 32 -5.68 10.81 0.63
CA ASN A 32 -6.97 11.28 1.13
C ASN A 32 -7.56 12.45 0.33
N ASP A 33 -6.94 12.84 -0.78
CA ASP A 33 -7.36 13.94 -1.66
C ASP A 33 -8.00 13.43 -2.97
N THR A 34 -8.49 14.36 -3.78
CA THR A 34 -9.18 14.08 -5.06
C THR A 34 -8.26 14.19 -6.28
N PHE A 35 -6.95 14.01 -6.14
CA PHE A 35 -6.01 14.10 -7.27
C PHE A 35 -6.35 13.06 -8.37
N THR A 36 -6.16 13.45 -9.62
CA THR A 36 -6.64 12.69 -10.80
C THR A 36 -6.02 11.30 -11.00
N LYS A 37 -4.82 11.04 -10.46
CA LYS A 37 -4.18 9.73 -10.55
C LYS A 37 -4.82 8.76 -9.56
N ILE A 38 -5.50 7.75 -10.07
CA ILE A 38 -6.19 6.74 -9.27
C ILE A 38 -5.16 5.87 -8.51
N ASP A 39 -5.31 5.80 -7.19
CA ASP A 39 -4.60 4.90 -6.28
C ASP A 39 -5.50 3.74 -5.82
N THR A 40 -5.00 2.93 -4.91
CA THR A 40 -5.72 1.74 -4.42
C THR A 40 -7.05 2.08 -3.76
N LEU A 41 -7.11 3.12 -2.91
CA LEU A 41 -8.35 3.56 -2.25
C LEU A 41 -9.36 4.05 -3.28
N HIS A 42 -8.96 4.97 -4.15
CA HIS A 42 -9.85 5.58 -5.14
C HIS A 42 -10.31 4.57 -6.19
N ARG A 43 -9.48 3.58 -6.56
CA ARG A 43 -9.91 2.49 -7.44
C ARG A 43 -11.05 1.66 -6.84
N VAL A 44 -10.98 1.36 -5.54
CA VAL A 44 -12.05 0.64 -4.84
C VAL A 44 -13.30 1.49 -4.75
N LEU A 45 -13.17 2.77 -4.35
CA LEU A 45 -14.26 3.73 -4.30
C LEU A 45 -14.98 3.89 -5.65
N ASP A 46 -14.21 4.14 -6.70
CA ASP A 46 -14.76 4.30 -8.05
C ASP A 46 -15.42 3.02 -8.56
N GLY A 47 -14.81 1.88 -8.26
CA GLY A 47 -15.37 0.58 -8.61
C GLY A 47 -16.73 0.35 -7.95
N MET A 48 -16.90 0.72 -6.68
CA MET A 48 -18.16 0.63 -5.95
C MET A 48 -19.19 1.64 -6.47
N LYS A 49 -18.82 2.93 -6.57
CA LYS A 49 -19.69 4.00 -7.06
C LYS A 49 -20.26 3.72 -8.46
N ASN A 50 -19.46 3.11 -9.33
CA ASN A 50 -19.83 2.78 -10.69
C ASN A 50 -20.39 1.37 -10.87
N ASN A 51 -20.55 0.61 -9.79
CA ASN A 51 -21.02 -0.78 -9.79
C ASN A 51 -20.15 -1.71 -10.68
N LYS A 52 -18.82 -1.49 -10.66
CA LYS A 52 -17.82 -2.19 -11.50
C LYS A 52 -16.70 -2.84 -10.69
N LEU A 53 -16.79 -2.85 -9.35
CA LEU A 53 -15.76 -3.50 -8.54
C LEU A 53 -15.89 -5.02 -8.70
N TYR A 54 -14.79 -5.65 -9.11
CA TYR A 54 -14.68 -7.11 -9.19
C TYR A 54 -14.61 -7.74 -7.79
N PRO A 55 -14.87 -9.06 -7.65
CA PRO A 55 -14.74 -9.75 -6.36
C PRO A 55 -13.36 -9.52 -5.75
N GLN A 56 -13.34 -9.18 -4.46
CA GLN A 56 -12.11 -8.84 -3.73
C GLN A 56 -11.54 -10.08 -3.05
N PHE A 57 -10.23 -10.25 -3.14
CA PHE A 57 -9.58 -11.46 -2.61
C PHE A 57 -9.57 -11.49 -1.08
N THR A 58 -9.94 -12.65 -0.53
CA THR A 58 -9.86 -12.94 0.90
C THR A 58 -8.53 -13.60 1.30
N ASP A 59 -7.74 -14.05 0.33
CA ASP A 59 -6.49 -14.80 0.47
C ASP A 59 -5.25 -14.10 -0.13
N HIS A 60 -5.38 -12.81 -0.48
CA HIS A 60 -4.29 -11.91 -0.82
C HIS A 60 -4.15 -10.86 0.26
N HIS A 61 -2.92 -10.63 0.74
CA HIS A 61 -2.61 -9.65 1.78
C HIS A 61 -1.67 -8.57 1.25
N PHE A 62 -1.91 -7.32 1.65
CA PHE A 62 -1.06 -6.19 1.31
C PHE A 62 -0.98 -5.21 2.49
N GLY A 63 0.04 -4.34 2.47
CA GLY A 63 0.25 -3.31 3.47
C GLY A 63 -0.02 -1.91 2.91
N PRO A 64 -1.24 -1.34 3.07
CA PRO A 64 -1.52 -0.01 2.55
C PRO A 64 -0.55 1.03 3.11
N THR A 65 -0.10 1.96 2.26
CA THR A 65 0.79 3.06 2.65
C THR A 65 0.04 4.38 2.53
N TYR A 66 -0.22 5.05 3.65
CA TYR A 66 -0.82 6.38 3.65
C TYR A 66 0.22 7.43 3.26
N ILE A 67 -0.04 8.18 2.19
CA ILE A 67 0.95 9.11 1.61
C ILE A 67 1.34 10.24 2.57
N ASN A 68 0.42 10.72 3.41
CA ASN A 68 0.75 11.79 4.36
C ASN A 68 1.72 11.31 5.44
N ASP A 69 1.61 10.07 5.88
CA ASP A 69 2.58 9.47 6.80
C ASP A 69 3.90 9.14 6.10
N LEU A 70 3.84 8.68 4.85
CA LEU A 70 5.05 8.49 4.04
C LEU A 70 5.84 9.81 3.88
N ALA A 71 5.17 10.95 3.69
CA ALA A 71 5.83 12.25 3.63
C ALA A 71 6.57 12.59 4.94
N LYS A 72 5.96 12.30 6.10
CA LYS A 72 6.62 12.47 7.41
C LYS A 72 7.80 11.51 7.60
N ILE A 73 7.67 10.26 7.13
CA ILE A 73 8.77 9.29 7.14
C ILE A 73 9.96 9.83 6.32
N ILE A 74 9.70 10.35 5.12
CA ILE A 74 10.73 10.93 4.25
C ILE A 74 11.41 12.13 4.94
N ASP A 75 10.64 13.03 5.54
CA ASP A 75 11.20 14.16 6.30
C ASP A 75 12.08 13.68 7.47
N CYS A 76 11.61 12.70 8.23
CA CYS A 76 12.38 12.09 9.32
C CYS A 76 13.70 11.48 8.84
N VAL A 77 13.66 10.71 7.74
CA VAL A 77 14.84 10.10 7.11
C VAL A 77 15.87 11.17 6.70
N ILE A 78 15.40 12.27 6.10
CA ILE A 78 16.26 13.39 5.68
C ILE A 78 16.87 14.08 6.89
N ARG A 79 16.07 14.46 7.88
CA ARG A 79 16.53 15.18 9.10
C ARG A 79 17.54 14.37 9.88
N GLN A 80 17.34 13.07 10.01
CA GLN A 80 18.22 12.17 10.75
C GLN A 80 19.38 11.63 9.90
N LYS A 81 19.47 11.98 8.63
CA LYS A 81 20.49 11.46 7.69
C LYS A 81 20.57 9.92 7.70
N MET A 82 19.41 9.27 7.76
CA MET A 82 19.33 7.81 7.81
C MET A 82 19.85 7.21 6.51
N THR A 83 20.61 6.11 6.59
CA THR A 83 21.14 5.40 5.42
C THR A 83 20.70 3.94 5.44
N GLY A 84 20.64 3.34 4.25
CA GLY A 84 20.31 1.94 4.05
C GLY A 84 18.86 1.69 3.61
N LEU A 85 18.41 0.44 3.70
CA LEU A 85 17.09 0.01 3.23
C LEU A 85 16.11 -0.07 4.39
N TYR A 86 14.92 0.52 4.19
CA TYR A 86 13.81 0.51 5.12
C TYR A 86 12.50 0.17 4.40
N HIS A 87 11.57 -0.47 5.11
CA HIS A 87 10.18 -0.58 4.70
C HIS A 87 9.40 0.60 5.31
N ALA A 88 8.67 1.32 4.47
CA ALA A 88 7.97 2.56 4.82
C ALA A 88 6.48 2.46 4.46
N SER A 89 5.77 1.55 5.10
CA SER A 89 4.33 1.32 4.97
C SER A 89 3.64 1.56 6.31
N SER A 90 2.35 1.25 6.42
CA SER A 90 1.61 1.34 7.69
C SER A 90 2.06 0.30 8.75
N GLY A 91 2.67 -0.81 8.33
CA GLY A 91 2.91 -1.96 9.19
C GLY A 91 1.68 -2.84 9.44
N GLU A 92 0.54 -2.48 8.87
CA GLU A 92 -0.68 -3.29 8.90
C GLU A 92 -0.73 -4.26 7.72
N SER A 93 -1.48 -5.35 7.88
CA SER A 93 -1.77 -6.32 6.84
C SER A 93 -3.28 -6.42 6.64
N TRP A 94 -3.74 -6.17 5.43
CA TRP A 94 -5.14 -6.17 5.03
C TRP A 94 -5.35 -7.12 3.86
N THR A 95 -6.47 -7.85 3.85
CA THR A 95 -6.93 -8.48 2.60
C THR A 95 -7.60 -7.45 1.70
N ASP A 96 -7.65 -7.71 0.38
CA ASP A 96 -8.39 -6.83 -0.54
C ASP A 96 -9.85 -6.72 -0.09
N PHE A 97 -10.44 -7.82 0.39
CA PHE A 97 -11.82 -7.86 0.85
C PHE A 97 -12.02 -7.00 2.12
N GLU A 98 -11.20 -7.15 3.16
CA GLU A 98 -11.29 -6.35 4.38
C GLU A 98 -11.14 -4.86 4.10
N PHE A 99 -10.19 -4.48 3.23
CA PHE A 99 -9.97 -3.10 2.83
C PHE A 99 -11.19 -2.52 2.11
N ALA A 100 -11.74 -3.25 1.13
CA ALA A 100 -12.93 -2.85 0.42
C ALA A 100 -14.18 -2.81 1.33
N GLN A 101 -14.32 -3.77 2.25
CA GLN A 101 -15.42 -3.82 3.22
C GLN A 101 -15.40 -2.59 4.13
N PHE A 102 -14.22 -2.21 4.64
CA PHE A 102 -14.09 -1.03 5.48
C PHE A 102 -14.44 0.26 4.71
N ILE A 103 -13.99 0.40 3.45
CA ILE A 103 -14.35 1.51 2.57
C ILE A 103 -15.86 1.57 2.36
N ASN A 104 -16.48 0.46 2.01
CA ASN A 104 -17.94 0.37 1.80
C ASN A 104 -18.73 0.85 3.03
N GLN A 105 -18.34 0.40 4.21
CA GLN A 105 -18.96 0.78 5.49
C GLN A 105 -18.70 2.26 5.83
N ASN A 106 -17.46 2.73 5.72
CA ASN A 106 -17.07 4.08 6.11
C ASN A 106 -17.77 5.17 5.27
N PHE A 107 -17.97 4.89 3.98
CA PHE A 107 -18.60 5.83 3.06
C PHE A 107 -20.10 5.54 2.78
N ASN A 108 -20.69 4.56 3.49
CA ASN A 108 -22.11 4.18 3.35
C ASN A 108 -22.54 3.90 1.90
N LEU A 109 -21.69 3.23 1.12
CA LEU A 109 -21.92 3.03 -0.31
C LEU A 109 -22.99 1.97 -0.60
N ASN A 110 -23.33 1.12 0.37
CA ASN A 110 -24.29 0.02 0.24
C ASN A 110 -24.03 -0.91 -0.96
N PHE A 111 -22.75 -1.07 -1.33
CA PHE A 111 -22.33 -1.92 -2.44
C PHE A 111 -22.37 -3.39 -2.02
N ASP A 112 -22.92 -4.25 -2.89
CA ASP A 112 -22.95 -5.71 -2.67
C ASP A 112 -21.56 -6.30 -2.97
N LEU A 113 -20.68 -6.25 -1.97
CA LEU A 113 -19.28 -6.70 -2.06
C LEU A 113 -19.22 -8.22 -2.18
N LYS A 114 -18.50 -8.70 -3.19
CA LYS A 114 -18.32 -10.13 -3.44
C LYS A 114 -16.92 -10.58 -3.01
N GLU A 115 -16.86 -11.74 -2.39
CA GLU A 115 -15.60 -12.42 -2.09
C GLU A 115 -14.99 -13.04 -3.34
N GLY A 116 -13.67 -12.99 -3.45
CA GLY A 116 -12.87 -13.64 -4.47
C GLY A 116 -11.72 -14.41 -3.83
N SER A 117 -11.09 -15.30 -4.60
CA SER A 117 -9.90 -16.02 -4.19
C SER A 117 -8.77 -15.79 -5.19
N LEU A 118 -7.61 -15.34 -4.70
CA LEU A 118 -6.39 -15.26 -5.49
C LEU A 118 -5.97 -16.64 -5.99
N ALA A 119 -6.10 -17.67 -5.14
CA ALA A 119 -5.74 -19.03 -5.50
C ALA A 119 -6.55 -19.54 -6.70
N GLU A 120 -7.86 -19.24 -6.76
CA GLU A 120 -8.70 -19.59 -7.90
C GLU A 120 -8.36 -18.74 -9.14
N TYR A 121 -8.15 -17.45 -8.96
CA TYR A 121 -7.73 -16.55 -10.04
C TYR A 121 -6.43 -17.02 -10.72
N LEU A 122 -5.46 -17.49 -9.94
CA LEU A 122 -4.17 -17.95 -10.45
C LEU A 122 -4.25 -19.25 -11.25
N LYS A 123 -5.34 -20.02 -11.17
CA LYS A 123 -5.54 -21.21 -12.02
C LYS A 123 -5.75 -20.84 -13.49
N THR A 124 -6.25 -19.64 -13.76
CA THR A 124 -6.56 -19.15 -15.13
C THR A 124 -5.68 -17.99 -15.56
N SER A 125 -4.93 -17.39 -14.65
CA SER A 125 -4.07 -16.23 -14.92
C SER A 125 -2.60 -16.64 -15.00
N ASN A 126 -1.93 -16.19 -16.06
CA ASN A 126 -0.48 -16.36 -16.22
C ASN A 126 0.32 -15.25 -15.50
N ARG A 127 -0.35 -14.31 -14.83
CA ARG A 127 0.31 -13.22 -14.09
C ARG A 127 0.75 -13.71 -12.73
N PRO A 128 2.05 -13.63 -12.40
CA PRO A 128 2.53 -13.97 -11.07
C PRO A 128 2.02 -12.94 -10.06
N TYR A 129 1.35 -13.43 -9.03
CA TYR A 129 0.93 -12.66 -7.87
C TYR A 129 1.57 -13.24 -6.61
N GLN A 130 2.03 -12.37 -5.70
CA GLN A 130 2.42 -12.77 -4.38
C GLN A 130 1.18 -12.81 -3.48
N LYS A 131 1.11 -13.82 -2.60
CA LYS A 131 -0.02 -13.94 -1.66
C LYS A 131 0.01 -12.89 -0.56
N ASN A 132 1.21 -12.41 -0.20
CA ASN A 132 1.38 -11.40 0.84
C ASN A 132 2.50 -10.44 0.45
N THR A 133 2.17 -9.17 0.36
CA THR A 133 3.10 -8.06 0.09
C THR A 133 3.22 -7.11 1.28
N ALA A 134 2.48 -7.35 2.37
CA ALA A 134 2.56 -6.53 3.58
C ALA A 134 3.99 -6.51 4.14
N LEU A 135 4.44 -5.32 4.53
CA LEU A 135 5.82 -5.06 4.91
C LEU A 135 5.96 -4.95 6.43
N ASN A 136 6.92 -5.66 7.01
CA ASN A 136 7.34 -5.41 8.39
C ASN A 136 8.10 -4.09 8.45
N ILE A 137 7.69 -3.18 9.34
CA ILE A 137 8.24 -1.83 9.50
C ILE A 137 9.02 -1.63 10.80
N ASP A 138 9.28 -2.68 11.57
CA ASP A 138 9.90 -2.56 12.90
C ASP A 138 11.20 -1.76 12.86
N LYS A 139 12.02 -1.95 11.82
CA LYS A 139 13.29 -1.23 11.67
C LYS A 139 13.11 0.28 11.55
N ILE A 140 12.16 0.76 10.74
CA ILE A 140 11.96 2.21 10.58
C ILE A 140 11.20 2.78 11.77
N LYS A 141 10.27 2.03 12.34
CA LYS A 141 9.47 2.45 13.50
C LYS A 141 10.32 2.85 14.70
N LEU A 142 11.47 2.20 14.91
CA LEU A 142 12.43 2.55 15.97
C LEU A 142 13.07 3.93 15.79
N ALA A 143 13.08 4.47 14.57
CA ALA A 143 13.70 5.75 14.24
C ALA A 143 12.68 6.90 14.13
N LEU A 144 11.38 6.60 14.06
CA LEU A 144 10.35 7.62 13.97
C LEU A 144 10.14 8.33 15.29
N ASP A 145 10.02 9.65 15.24
CA ASP A 145 9.68 10.54 16.37
C ASP A 145 8.16 10.87 16.41
N PHE A 146 7.35 10.13 15.68
CA PHE A 146 5.89 10.26 15.61
C PHE A 146 5.23 8.90 15.43
N GLU A 147 3.94 8.82 15.70
CA GLU A 147 3.14 7.63 15.45
C GLU A 147 2.50 7.66 14.05
N LEU A 148 2.51 6.50 13.38
CA LEU A 148 1.81 6.32 12.11
C LEU A 148 0.31 6.18 12.39
N LYS A 149 -0.52 6.78 11.54
CA LYS A 149 -1.96 6.55 11.58
C LYS A 149 -2.31 5.11 11.23
N SER A 150 -3.30 4.57 11.89
CA SER A 150 -3.94 3.35 11.42
C SER A 150 -4.59 3.60 10.05
N ILE A 151 -4.68 2.55 9.24
CA ILE A 151 -5.31 2.63 7.92
C ILE A 151 -6.78 3.06 8.03
N LYS A 152 -7.47 2.63 9.10
CA LYS A 152 -8.85 3.05 9.36
C LYS A 152 -8.97 4.56 9.60
N GLU A 153 -8.06 5.14 10.35
CA GLU A 153 -8.03 6.60 10.59
C GLU A 153 -7.70 7.35 9.29
N ALA A 154 -6.71 6.88 8.54
CA ALA A 154 -6.32 7.49 7.27
C ALA A 154 -7.47 7.49 6.24
N ILE A 155 -8.22 6.39 6.13
CA ILE A 155 -9.40 6.29 5.24
C ILE A 155 -10.51 7.26 5.67
N LYS A 156 -10.75 7.44 6.98
CA LYS A 156 -11.77 8.37 7.48
C LYS A 156 -11.48 9.84 7.14
N GLU A 157 -10.22 10.20 6.92
CA GLU A 157 -9.81 11.54 6.51
C GLU A 157 -9.99 11.82 5.02
N THR A 158 -10.39 10.81 4.23
CA THR A 158 -10.52 10.96 2.78
C THR A 158 -11.71 11.83 2.42
N ILE A 159 -11.44 12.85 1.60
CA ILE A 159 -12.43 13.75 1.02
C ILE A 159 -12.97 13.10 -0.26
N LEU A 160 -14.31 13.00 -0.39
CA LEU A 160 -15.01 12.42 -1.56
C LEU A 160 -15.47 13.50 -2.55
#